data_e1d7a300705bf75a9f62bcf14af4b6d4
#
_entry.id   e1d7a300705bf75a9f62bcf14af4b6d4
#
_cell.length_a   1.000
_cell.length_b   1.000
_cell.length_c   1.000
_cell.angle_alpha   90.00
_cell.angle_beta   90.00
_cell.angle_gamma   90.00
#
_symmetry.space_group_name_H-M   'P 1'
#
loop_
_entity.id
_entity.type
_entity.pdbx_description
1 polymer ?
#
loop_
_entity_poly.entity_id
_entity_poly.type
_entity_poly.pdbx_seq_one_letter_code
_entity_poly.pdbx_strand_id
1 'polypeptide(L)'
;MILIIDDDAAVRSSLTFLLKRAGFRPEAVPGPKEALEVVRATAPELILMDMNFTLTTTGEEGIQLLRQVKIFRPDVPVILMTAWGSISLAVQGMQAGAFDFITKPWNNLVLLKSI
;
A
#
# COMPACT_ATOMS: atom_id res chain seq x y z
N MET A 1 -9.33 -5.52 -8.78
CA MET A 1 -9.51 -4.70 -7.57
C MET A 1 -8.15 -4.20 -7.10
N ILE A 2 -8.08 -2.96 -6.68
CA ILE A 2 -6.88 -2.36 -6.08
C ILE A 2 -7.12 -2.25 -4.59
N LEU A 3 -6.26 -2.89 -3.79
CA LEU A 3 -6.37 -2.86 -2.33
C LEU A 3 -5.55 -1.69 -1.78
N ILE A 4 -6.19 -0.87 -0.94
CA ILE A 4 -5.56 0.25 -0.26
C ILE A 4 -5.44 -0.10 1.21
N ILE A 5 -4.22 -0.05 1.75
CA ILE A 5 -3.94 -0.34 3.16
C ILE A 5 -3.33 0.90 3.80
N ASP A 6 -4.12 1.59 4.62
CA ASP A 6 -3.69 2.80 5.30
C ASP A 6 -4.55 3.00 6.54
N ASP A 7 -3.95 3.36 7.66
CA ASP A 7 -4.68 3.59 8.91
C ASP A 7 -5.37 4.95 8.97
N ASP A 8 -5.02 5.88 8.09
CA ASP A 8 -5.64 7.20 8.01
C ASP A 8 -6.90 7.16 7.16
N ALA A 9 -8.04 7.43 7.79
CA ALA A 9 -9.34 7.41 7.10
C ALA A 9 -9.41 8.45 5.97
N ALA A 10 -8.79 9.61 6.13
CA ALA A 10 -8.78 10.64 5.10
C ALA A 10 -7.99 10.18 3.87
N VAL A 11 -6.87 9.51 4.07
CA VAL A 11 -6.08 8.95 2.97
C VAL A 11 -6.87 7.87 2.23
N ARG A 12 -7.49 6.96 2.99
CA ARG A 12 -8.35 5.91 2.38
C ARG A 12 -9.45 6.51 1.52
N SER A 13 -10.13 7.53 2.03
CA SER A 13 -11.22 8.20 1.29
C SER A 13 -10.72 8.90 0.03
N SER A 14 -9.60 9.62 0.14
CA SER A 14 -9.00 10.32 -0.99
C SER A 14 -8.56 9.36 -2.10
N LEU A 15 -7.89 8.28 -1.73
CA LEU A 15 -7.44 7.29 -2.71
C LEU A 15 -8.60 6.55 -3.34
N THR A 16 -9.59 6.18 -2.55
CA THR A 16 -10.80 5.53 -3.06
C THR A 16 -11.50 6.40 -4.10
N PHE A 17 -11.67 7.67 -3.80
CA PHE A 17 -12.28 8.62 -4.73
C PHE A 17 -11.45 8.76 -6.02
N LEU A 18 -10.14 8.95 -5.89
CA LEU A 18 -9.24 9.11 -7.02
C LEU A 18 -9.27 7.90 -7.94
N LEU A 19 -9.18 6.70 -7.38
CA LEU A 19 -9.14 5.47 -8.16
C LEU A 19 -10.48 5.16 -8.84
N LYS A 20 -11.58 5.42 -8.16
CA LYS A 20 -12.92 5.27 -8.78
C LYS A 20 -13.08 6.20 -9.97
N ARG A 21 -12.63 7.44 -9.85
CA ARG A 21 -12.70 8.40 -10.96
C ARG A 21 -11.85 7.98 -12.14
N ALA A 22 -10.76 7.29 -11.88
CA ALA A 22 -9.86 6.80 -12.92
C ALA A 22 -10.33 5.49 -13.56
N GLY A 23 -11.46 4.93 -13.10
CA GLY A 23 -12.02 3.72 -13.67
C GLY A 23 -11.60 2.43 -12.98
N PHE A 24 -10.89 2.52 -11.85
CA PHE A 24 -10.47 1.35 -11.08
C PHE A 24 -11.51 0.96 -10.02
N ARG A 25 -11.33 -0.21 -9.45
CA ARG A 25 -12.21 -0.74 -8.39
C ARG A 25 -11.39 -0.84 -7.09
N PRO A 26 -11.42 0.19 -6.24
CA PRO A 26 -10.66 0.18 -4.99
C PRO A 26 -11.42 -0.50 -3.85
N GLU A 27 -10.66 -1.11 -2.96
CA GLU A 27 -11.13 -1.56 -1.65
C GLU A 27 -10.11 -1.09 -0.62
N ALA A 28 -10.56 -0.42 0.44
CA ALA A 28 -9.69 0.18 1.42
C ALA A 28 -9.88 -0.48 2.79
N VAL A 29 -8.75 -0.75 3.46
CA VAL A 29 -8.73 -1.36 4.79
C VAL A 29 -7.80 -0.58 5.71
N PRO A 30 -8.05 -0.58 7.04
CA PRO A 30 -7.29 0.26 7.96
C PRO A 30 -5.97 -0.34 8.46
N GLY A 31 -5.75 -1.64 8.31
CA GLY A 31 -4.57 -2.23 8.90
C GLY A 31 -4.25 -3.62 8.42
N PRO A 32 -3.18 -4.23 8.99
CA PRO A 32 -2.65 -5.51 8.54
C PRO A 32 -3.63 -6.68 8.62
N LYS A 33 -4.40 -6.77 9.69
CA LYS A 33 -5.32 -7.87 9.88
C LYS A 33 -6.36 -7.93 8.76
N GLU A 34 -7.01 -6.81 8.51
CA GLU A 34 -8.04 -6.69 7.48
C GLU A 34 -7.43 -6.89 6.09
N ALA A 35 -6.22 -6.36 5.89
CA ALA A 35 -5.50 -6.53 4.62
C ALA A 35 -5.24 -8.00 4.32
N LEU A 36 -4.75 -8.76 5.29
CA LEU A 36 -4.48 -10.18 5.09
C LEU A 36 -5.74 -10.99 4.83
N GLU A 37 -6.84 -10.62 5.47
CA GLU A 37 -8.14 -11.26 5.19
C GLU A 37 -8.54 -11.08 3.72
N VAL A 38 -8.40 -9.86 3.20
CA VAL A 38 -8.72 -9.56 1.79
C VAL A 38 -7.77 -10.28 0.84
N VAL A 39 -6.46 -10.25 1.12
CA VAL A 39 -5.45 -10.87 0.27
C VAL A 39 -5.63 -12.39 0.20
N ARG A 40 -6.04 -13.01 1.30
CA ARG A 40 -6.29 -14.46 1.34
C ARG A 40 -7.57 -14.85 0.63
N ALA A 41 -8.61 -14.02 0.71
CA ALA A 41 -9.93 -14.31 0.13
C ALA A 41 -10.03 -13.90 -1.33
N THR A 42 -9.26 -12.92 -1.78
CA THR A 42 -9.31 -12.37 -3.14
C THR A 42 -7.90 -12.26 -3.70
N ALA A 43 -7.81 -11.99 -5.00
CA ALA A 43 -6.52 -11.75 -5.66
C ALA A 43 -6.49 -10.30 -6.17
N PRO A 44 -6.04 -9.34 -5.36
CA PRO A 44 -5.92 -7.96 -5.82
C PRO A 44 -4.96 -7.87 -7.00
N GLU A 45 -5.26 -6.98 -7.94
CA GLU A 45 -4.37 -6.73 -9.08
C GLU A 45 -3.18 -5.86 -8.70
N LEU A 46 -3.37 -5.03 -7.67
CA LEU A 46 -2.36 -4.10 -7.16
C LEU A 46 -2.68 -3.79 -5.71
N ILE A 47 -1.64 -3.52 -4.91
CA ILE A 47 -1.79 -3.10 -3.52
C ILE A 47 -1.06 -1.77 -3.33
N LEU A 48 -1.77 -0.79 -2.77
CA LEU A 48 -1.18 0.46 -2.27
C LEU A 48 -1.08 0.33 -0.76
N MET A 49 0.14 0.29 -0.23
CA MET A 49 0.39 -0.04 1.16
C MET A 49 1.12 1.09 1.87
N ASP A 50 0.51 1.64 2.92
CA ASP A 50 1.20 2.56 3.81
C ASP A 50 2.28 1.83 4.60
N MET A 51 3.46 2.43 4.72
CA MET A 51 4.57 1.88 5.50
C MET A 51 4.54 2.30 6.96
N ASN A 52 3.79 3.33 7.28
CA ASN A 52 3.78 3.92 8.61
C ASN A 52 2.46 3.64 9.33
N PHE A 53 2.23 2.35 9.65
CA PHE A 53 1.05 1.99 10.44
C PHE A 53 1.23 2.44 11.87
N THR A 54 0.24 3.16 12.38
CA THR A 54 0.11 3.50 13.79
C THR A 54 1.31 4.24 14.41
N LEU A 55 1.54 3.97 15.67
CA LEU A 55 2.42 4.72 16.57
C LEU A 55 3.89 4.34 16.45
N THR A 56 4.23 3.30 15.73
CA THR A 56 5.63 2.92 15.57
C THR A 56 6.26 3.65 14.40
N THR A 57 7.41 4.26 14.64
CA THR A 57 8.13 5.02 13.63
C THR A 57 9.14 4.17 12.87
N THR A 58 9.24 2.88 13.21
CA THR A 58 10.26 1.98 12.65
C THR A 58 9.91 1.42 11.28
N GLY A 59 8.62 1.39 10.92
CA GLY A 59 8.16 0.80 9.66
C GLY A 59 8.24 -0.73 9.61
N GLU A 60 8.60 -1.38 10.70
CA GLU A 60 8.72 -2.85 10.74
C GLU A 60 7.41 -3.55 10.43
N GLU A 61 6.29 -3.01 10.91
CA GLU A 61 4.97 -3.59 10.66
C GLU A 61 4.64 -3.61 9.17
N GLY A 62 4.99 -2.53 8.46
CA GLY A 62 4.79 -2.45 7.01
C GLY A 62 5.64 -3.47 6.26
N ILE A 63 6.90 -3.63 6.64
CA ILE A 63 7.79 -4.61 6.02
C ILE A 63 7.28 -6.04 6.27
N GLN A 64 6.85 -6.33 7.49
CA GLN A 64 6.30 -7.65 7.82
C GLN A 64 5.03 -7.93 7.04
N LEU A 65 4.15 -6.96 6.94
CA LEU A 65 2.92 -7.10 6.16
C LEU A 65 3.24 -7.36 4.68
N LEU A 66 4.19 -6.62 4.13
CA LEU A 66 4.62 -6.83 2.75
C LEU A 66 5.10 -8.26 2.53
N ARG A 67 5.93 -8.78 3.43
CA ARG A 67 6.41 -10.15 3.33
C ARG A 67 5.28 -11.18 3.40
N GLN A 68 4.32 -10.97 4.30
CA GLN A 68 3.17 -11.86 4.44
C GLN A 68 2.27 -11.83 3.20
N VAL A 69 2.03 -10.64 2.66
CA VAL A 69 1.26 -10.48 1.41
C VAL A 69 1.94 -11.25 0.27
N LYS A 70 3.25 -11.15 0.17
CA LYS A 70 4.02 -11.84 -0.88
C LYS A 70 4.03 -13.34 -0.72
N ILE A 71 3.85 -13.86 0.49
CA ILE A 71 3.68 -15.29 0.73
C ILE A 71 2.36 -15.77 0.12
N PHE A 72 1.27 -15.05 0.35
CA PHE A 72 -0.05 -15.44 -0.17
C PHE A 72 -0.23 -15.13 -1.65
N ARG A 73 0.33 -14.01 -2.12
CA ARG A 73 0.19 -13.54 -3.50
C ARG A 73 1.55 -13.06 -4.01
N PRO A 74 2.45 -13.99 -4.37
CA PRO A 74 3.82 -13.62 -4.75
C PRO A 74 3.92 -12.73 -5.99
N ASP A 75 2.91 -12.79 -6.87
CA ASP A 75 2.93 -12.02 -8.12
C ASP A 75 2.23 -10.66 -8.04
N VAL A 76 1.59 -10.33 -6.91
CA VAL A 76 0.87 -9.07 -6.81
C VAL A 76 1.88 -7.90 -6.69
N PRO A 77 1.75 -6.87 -7.54
CA PRO A 77 2.58 -5.69 -7.37
C PRO A 77 2.12 -4.88 -6.17
N VAL A 78 3.08 -4.46 -5.33
CA VAL A 78 2.82 -3.65 -4.15
C VAL A 78 3.56 -2.32 -4.32
N ILE A 79 2.84 -1.22 -4.27
CA ILE A 79 3.40 0.13 -4.25
C ILE A 79 3.35 0.64 -2.82
N LEU A 80 4.51 0.96 -2.28
CA LEU A 80 4.62 1.46 -0.91
C LEU A 80 4.36 2.96 -0.86
N MET A 81 3.64 3.40 0.15
CA MET A 81 3.43 4.82 0.44
C MET A 81 4.22 5.16 1.69
N THR A 82 5.22 6.02 1.56
CA THR A 82 6.12 6.36 2.66
C THR A 82 6.06 7.84 2.99
N ALA A 83 6.28 8.18 4.25
CA ALA A 83 6.39 9.57 4.66
C ALA A 83 7.68 10.18 4.10
N TRP A 84 7.67 11.51 3.94
CA TRP A 84 8.85 12.26 3.54
C TRP A 84 9.99 11.98 4.53
N GLY A 85 11.18 11.69 4.01
CA GLY A 85 12.34 11.37 4.84
C GLY A 85 12.51 9.89 5.17
N SER A 86 11.62 9.02 4.72
CA SER A 86 11.67 7.57 5.00
C SER A 86 12.28 6.76 3.86
N ILE A 87 13.33 7.28 3.23
CA ILE A 87 13.96 6.61 2.08
C ILE A 87 14.54 5.25 2.47
N SER A 88 15.10 5.11 3.67
CA SER A 88 15.64 3.83 4.13
C SER A 88 14.54 2.76 4.23
N LEU A 89 13.34 3.12 4.65
CA LEU A 89 12.19 2.21 4.67
C LEU A 89 11.75 1.83 3.27
N ALA A 90 11.78 2.77 2.34
CA ALA A 90 11.45 2.48 0.94
C ALA A 90 12.45 1.46 0.35
N VAL A 91 13.75 1.65 0.62
CA VAL A 91 14.78 0.71 0.18
C VAL A 91 14.55 -0.68 0.77
N GLN A 92 14.27 -0.76 2.07
CA GLN A 92 13.97 -2.05 2.72
C GLN A 92 12.74 -2.72 2.10
N GLY A 93 11.72 -1.93 1.79
CA GLY A 93 10.52 -2.43 1.13
C GLY A 93 10.79 -2.98 -0.26
N MET A 94 11.61 -2.28 -1.04
CA MET A 94 12.01 -2.76 -2.36
C MET A 94 12.79 -4.07 -2.26
N GLN A 95 13.67 -4.19 -1.28
CA GLN A 95 14.41 -5.42 -1.03
C GLN A 95 13.49 -6.57 -0.57
N ALA A 96 12.40 -6.25 0.09
CA ALA A 96 11.41 -7.23 0.53
C ALA A 96 10.41 -7.63 -0.56
N GLY A 97 10.52 -7.07 -1.76
CA GLY A 97 9.73 -7.48 -2.91
C GLY A 97 8.68 -6.49 -3.39
N ALA A 98 8.69 -5.24 -2.92
CA ALA A 98 7.79 -4.23 -3.44
C ALA A 98 8.13 -3.89 -4.89
N PHE A 99 7.11 -3.53 -5.66
CA PHE A 99 7.26 -3.13 -7.05
C PHE A 99 7.83 -1.72 -7.17
N ASP A 100 7.33 -0.79 -6.33
CA ASP A 100 7.70 0.61 -6.38
C ASP A 100 7.34 1.28 -5.05
N PHE A 101 7.73 2.54 -4.89
CA PHE A 101 7.29 3.35 -3.76
C PHE A 101 6.95 4.76 -4.21
N ILE A 102 6.13 5.44 -3.41
CA ILE A 102 5.75 6.83 -3.61
C ILE A 102 5.78 7.55 -2.27
N THR A 103 6.27 8.79 -2.26
CA THR A 103 6.35 9.57 -1.02
C THR A 103 5.08 10.38 -0.79
N LYS A 104 4.70 10.53 0.46
CA LYS A 104 3.60 11.41 0.88
C LYS A 104 4.14 12.83 1.12
N PRO A 105 3.44 13.88 0.71
CA PRO A 105 2.25 13.85 -0.14
C PRO A 105 2.63 13.57 -1.60
N TRP A 106 1.78 12.84 -2.31
CA TRP A 106 2.01 12.51 -3.71
C TRP A 106 1.26 13.44 -4.62
N ASN A 107 1.71 13.48 -5.89
CA ASN A 107 0.96 14.07 -6.97
C ASN A 107 0.03 13.00 -7.56
N ASN A 108 -1.25 13.32 -7.72
CA ASN A 108 -2.23 12.36 -8.22
C ASN A 108 -1.89 11.81 -9.61
N LEU A 109 -1.33 12.63 -10.48
CA LEU A 109 -0.92 12.17 -11.81
C LEU A 109 0.24 11.20 -11.74
N VAL A 110 1.20 11.45 -10.85
CA VAL A 110 2.34 10.55 -10.65
C VAL A 110 1.85 9.21 -10.09
N LEU A 111 0.94 9.24 -9.12
CA LEU A 111 0.37 8.01 -8.56
C LEU A 111 -0.34 7.19 -9.64
N LEU A 112 -1.19 7.82 -10.44
CA LEU A 112 -1.93 7.13 -11.49
C LEU A 112 -1.01 6.53 -12.56
N LYS A 113 0.11 7.18 -12.86
CA LYS A 113 1.10 6.64 -13.79
C LYS A 113 1.82 5.41 -13.23
N SER A 114 1.96 5.33 -11.90
CA SER A 114 2.60 4.19 -11.24
C SER A 114 1.70 2.94 -11.25
N ILE A 115 0.41 3.15 -11.39
CA ILE A 115 -0.56 2.08 -11.47
C ILE A 115 -0.68 1.58 -12.92
#